data_893815b56d970dde2ac1b25def98919a
#
_entry.id   893815b56d970dde2ac1b25def98919a
#
_cell.length_a   1.000
_cell.length_b   1.000
_cell.length_c   1.000
_cell.angle_alpha   90.00
_cell.angle_beta   90.00
_cell.angle_gamma   90.00
#
_symmetry.space_group_name_H-M   'P 1'
#
loop_
_entity.id
_entity.type
_entity.pdbx_description
1 polymer ?
#
loop_
_entity_poly.entity_id
_entity_poly.type
_entity_poly.pdbx_seq_one_letter_code
_entity_poly.pdbx_strand_id
1 'polypeptide(L)'
;NAPFPDDSYKAGPRVFPTLVPITKEHPQVQENIEAWQVLSSFDKPTITLFGEHDMAFIGGEKFFIEKIPGAKDMHHQIIDAGHFSQENQPELIAKTILSI
;
A
#
# COMPACT_ATOMS: atom_id res chain seq x y z
N ASN A 1 -15.52 -10.91 19.19
CA ASN A 1 -14.65 -11.96 18.69
C ASN A 1 -15.13 -12.65 17.39
N ALA A 2 -16.25 -12.22 16.82
CA ALA A 2 -16.56 -12.56 15.44
C ALA A 2 -15.53 -11.88 14.53
N PRO A 3 -15.05 -12.54 13.45
CA PRO A 3 -15.53 -13.79 12.89
C PRO A 3 -14.84 -15.06 13.39
N PHE A 4 -14.08 -15.02 14.49
CA PHE A 4 -13.28 -16.14 14.94
C PHE A 4 -14.09 -17.06 15.85
N PRO A 5 -14.24 -18.36 15.51
CA PRO A 5 -15.00 -19.31 16.33
C PRO A 5 -14.41 -19.51 17.74
N ASP A 6 -13.08 -19.56 17.87
CA ASP A 6 -12.37 -19.68 19.13
C ASP A 6 -10.94 -19.12 19.01
N ASP A 7 -10.16 -19.21 20.09
CA ASP A 7 -8.82 -18.62 20.15
C ASP A 7 -7.79 -19.28 19.21
N SER A 8 -8.02 -20.52 18.76
CA SER A 8 -7.10 -21.18 17.84
C SER A 8 -7.05 -20.52 16.47
N TYR A 9 -8.09 -19.78 16.10
CA TYR A 9 -8.18 -19.06 14.82
C TYR A 9 -7.56 -17.65 14.88
N LYS A 10 -7.02 -17.24 16.03
CA LYS A 10 -6.51 -15.87 16.24
C LYS A 10 -4.99 -15.74 16.14
N ALA A 11 -4.26 -16.80 15.77
CA ALA A 11 -2.80 -16.74 15.67
C ALA A 11 -2.32 -15.67 14.68
N GLY A 12 -2.92 -15.60 13.49
CA GLY A 12 -2.62 -14.59 12.50
C GLY A 12 -2.87 -13.17 13.01
N PRO A 13 -4.10 -12.83 13.48
CA PRO A 13 -4.39 -11.51 14.03
C PRO A 13 -3.51 -11.11 15.20
N ARG A 14 -3.07 -12.05 16.04
CA ARG A 14 -2.19 -11.76 17.17
C ARG A 14 -0.77 -11.44 16.76
N VAL A 15 -0.25 -12.14 15.76
CA VAL A 15 1.13 -11.98 15.29
C VAL A 15 1.27 -10.82 14.31
N PHE A 16 0.23 -10.51 13.56
CA PHE A 16 0.26 -9.53 12.48
C PHE A 16 0.78 -8.14 12.91
N PRO A 17 0.34 -7.56 14.05
CA PRO A 17 0.87 -6.27 14.49
C PRO A 17 2.37 -6.29 14.78
N THR A 18 2.94 -7.44 15.16
CA THR A 18 4.38 -7.57 15.44
C THR A 18 5.23 -7.56 14.18
N LEU A 19 4.62 -7.75 13.01
CA LEU A 19 5.31 -7.71 11.72
C LEU A 19 5.50 -6.29 11.19
N VAL A 20 4.87 -5.28 11.81
CA VAL A 20 5.04 -3.89 11.41
C VAL A 20 6.40 -3.38 11.89
N PRO A 21 7.29 -2.91 10.97
CA PRO A 21 8.65 -2.48 11.32
C PRO A 21 8.65 -1.06 11.92
N ILE A 22 8.41 -0.95 13.22
CA ILE A 22 8.35 0.33 13.95
C ILE A 22 9.68 0.76 14.57
N THR A 23 10.68 -0.11 14.59
CA THR A 23 12.04 0.19 15.09
C THR A 23 13.08 -0.18 14.04
N LYS A 24 14.26 0.45 14.11
CA LYS A 24 15.36 0.14 13.17
C LYS A 24 15.88 -1.30 13.30
N GLU A 25 15.70 -1.91 14.45
CA GLU A 25 16.13 -3.27 14.74
C GLU A 25 15.14 -4.33 14.26
N HIS A 26 13.95 -3.92 13.80
CA HIS A 26 12.95 -4.87 13.30
C HIS A 26 13.48 -5.57 12.04
N PRO A 27 13.36 -6.93 11.94
CA PRO A 27 13.94 -7.68 10.82
C PRO A 27 13.49 -7.22 9.44
N GLN A 28 12.27 -6.71 9.32
CA GLN A 28 11.71 -6.26 8.04
C GLN A 28 12.17 -4.88 7.59
N VAL A 29 12.86 -4.13 8.44
CA VAL A 29 13.39 -2.81 8.05
C VAL A 29 14.40 -2.96 6.92
N GLN A 30 15.31 -3.93 7.02
CA GLN A 30 16.31 -4.18 5.98
C GLN A 30 15.67 -4.58 4.64
N GLU A 31 14.69 -5.47 4.69
CA GLU A 31 13.93 -5.88 3.48
C GLU A 31 13.21 -4.69 2.84
N ASN A 32 12.65 -3.82 3.65
CA ASN A 32 11.97 -2.62 3.18
C ASN A 32 12.95 -1.63 2.52
N ILE A 33 14.14 -1.44 3.10
CA ILE A 33 15.20 -0.62 2.51
C ILE A 33 15.60 -1.17 1.15
N GLU A 34 15.82 -2.48 1.04
CA GLU A 34 16.19 -3.15 -0.21
C GLU A 34 15.08 -3.01 -1.27
N ALA A 35 13.81 -3.15 -0.87
CA ALA A 35 12.67 -2.94 -1.76
C ALA A 35 12.65 -1.52 -2.32
N TRP A 36 12.89 -0.51 -1.49
CA TRP A 36 12.96 0.89 -1.94
C TRP A 36 14.16 1.16 -2.84
N GLN A 37 15.29 0.49 -2.65
CA GLN A 37 16.43 0.57 -3.58
C GLN A 37 16.03 0.09 -4.98
N VAL A 38 15.30 -1.02 -5.07
CA VAL A 38 14.78 -1.54 -6.35
C VAL A 38 13.75 -0.58 -6.95
N LEU A 39 12.79 -0.11 -6.17
CA LEU A 39 11.75 0.80 -6.62
C LEU A 39 12.31 2.15 -7.11
N SER A 40 13.41 2.61 -6.52
CA SER A 40 14.07 3.86 -6.92
C SER A 40 14.68 3.82 -8.33
N SER A 41 14.82 2.64 -8.91
CA SER A 41 15.24 2.45 -10.31
C SER A 41 14.17 1.81 -11.18
N PHE A 42 12.94 1.67 -10.67
CA PHE A 42 11.84 1.06 -11.40
C PHE A 42 11.23 2.05 -12.39
N ASP A 43 11.42 1.80 -13.68
CA ASP A 43 11.06 2.71 -14.77
C ASP A 43 9.76 2.34 -15.50
N LYS A 44 9.12 1.24 -15.12
CA LYS A 44 7.87 0.82 -15.74
C LYS A 44 6.70 1.66 -15.25
N PRO A 45 5.65 1.84 -16.09
CA PRO A 45 4.50 2.67 -15.74
C PRO A 45 3.94 2.33 -14.35
N THR A 46 3.88 3.34 -13.49
CA THR A 46 3.43 3.21 -12.11
C THR A 46 2.39 4.28 -11.81
N ILE A 47 1.20 3.87 -11.38
CA ILE A 47 0.12 4.77 -11.01
C ILE A 47 -0.22 4.57 -9.53
N THR A 48 -0.45 5.65 -8.81
CA THR A 48 -0.96 5.62 -7.44
C THR A 48 -2.45 5.96 -7.42
N LEU A 49 -3.20 5.17 -6.67
CA LEU A 49 -4.61 5.42 -6.35
C LEU A 49 -4.76 5.38 -4.84
N PHE A 50 -4.90 6.53 -4.21
CA PHE A 50 -5.03 6.64 -2.77
C PHE A 50 -6.43 7.11 -2.39
N GLY A 51 -6.97 6.55 -1.32
CA GLY A 51 -8.27 6.94 -0.80
C GLY A 51 -8.21 8.27 -0.04
N GLU A 52 -9.10 9.21 -0.37
CA GLU A 52 -9.15 10.49 0.32
C GLU A 52 -9.58 10.38 1.80
N HIS A 53 -10.23 9.27 2.15
CA HIS A 53 -10.69 8.98 3.51
C HIS A 53 -9.74 8.03 4.27
N ASP A 54 -8.59 7.70 3.69
CA ASP A 54 -7.59 6.85 4.33
C ASP A 54 -6.74 7.66 5.29
N MET A 55 -7.15 7.70 6.56
CA MET A 55 -6.46 8.46 7.60
C MET A 55 -5.06 7.94 7.94
N ALA A 56 -4.77 6.68 7.58
CA ALA A 56 -3.46 6.07 7.87
C ALA A 56 -2.39 6.48 6.85
N PHE A 57 -2.75 6.66 5.59
CA PHE A 57 -1.81 6.90 4.50
C PHE A 57 -2.08 8.18 3.69
N ILE A 58 -2.91 9.06 4.20
CA ILE A 58 -3.18 10.33 3.51
C ILE A 58 -1.87 11.08 3.23
N GLY A 59 -1.68 11.48 1.98
CA GLY A 59 -0.46 12.17 1.53
C GLY A 59 0.71 11.23 1.19
N GLY A 60 0.59 9.92 1.44
CA GLY A 60 1.64 8.94 1.16
C GLY A 60 1.94 8.75 -0.33
N GLU A 61 0.98 9.04 -1.20
CA GLU A 61 1.15 8.97 -2.66
C GLU A 61 2.31 9.81 -3.16
N LYS A 62 2.57 10.95 -2.53
CA LYS A 62 3.65 11.86 -2.92
C LYS A 62 5.02 11.20 -2.82
N PHE A 63 5.22 10.39 -1.79
CA PHE A 63 6.47 9.67 -1.59
C PHE A 63 6.70 8.66 -2.74
N PHE A 64 5.68 7.92 -3.13
CA PHE A 64 5.77 6.96 -4.25
C PHE A 64 6.03 7.67 -5.58
N ILE A 65 5.30 8.75 -5.85
CA ILE A 65 5.44 9.52 -7.08
C ILE A 65 6.84 10.12 -7.20
N GLU A 66 7.40 10.62 -6.10
CA GLU A 66 8.73 11.23 -6.08
C GLU A 66 9.84 10.19 -6.25
N LYS A 67 9.70 9.02 -5.62
CA LYS A 67 10.78 8.03 -5.52
C LYS A 67 10.83 7.04 -6.68
N ILE A 68 9.72 6.80 -7.35
CA ILE A 68 9.64 5.78 -8.41
C ILE A 68 9.69 6.45 -9.78
N PRO A 69 10.77 6.26 -10.57
CA PRO A 69 10.91 6.90 -11.89
C PRO A 69 9.73 6.61 -12.84
N GLY A 70 9.18 5.40 -12.81
CA GLY A 70 8.05 5.00 -13.62
C GLY A 70 6.73 5.70 -13.27
N ALA A 71 6.67 6.43 -12.16
CA ALA A 71 5.51 7.23 -11.78
C ALA A 71 5.49 8.62 -12.43
N LYS A 72 6.61 9.04 -13.02
CA LYS A 72 6.72 10.34 -13.65
C LYS A 72 5.74 10.47 -14.83
N ASP A 73 5.06 11.60 -14.91
CA ASP A 73 4.11 11.93 -15.99
C ASP A 73 2.91 10.95 -16.09
N MET A 74 2.67 10.15 -15.07
CA MET A 74 1.52 9.27 -15.00
C MET A 74 0.32 9.96 -14.33
N HIS A 75 -0.89 9.46 -14.62
CA HIS A 75 -2.12 10.01 -14.08
C HIS A 75 -2.46 9.42 -12.71
N HIS A 76 -1.92 10.01 -11.68
CA HIS A 76 -2.19 9.63 -10.30
C HIS A 76 -3.53 10.21 -9.83
N GLN A 77 -4.23 9.48 -8.93
CA GLN A 77 -5.54 9.90 -8.46
C GLN A 77 -5.68 9.75 -6.95
N ILE A 78 -6.35 10.73 -6.33
CA ILE A 78 -6.96 10.57 -5.02
C ILE A 78 -8.42 10.25 -5.27
N ILE A 79 -8.88 9.11 -4.77
CA ILE A 79 -10.19 8.56 -5.09
C ILE A 79 -11.11 8.58 -3.87
N ASP A 80 -12.42 8.59 -4.10
CA ASP A 80 -13.43 8.54 -3.04
C ASP A 80 -13.48 7.12 -2.44
N ALA A 81 -12.54 6.83 -1.55
CA ALA A 81 -12.38 5.54 -0.92
C ALA A 81 -11.65 5.67 0.42
N GLY A 82 -11.79 4.64 1.26
CA GLY A 82 -11.00 4.49 2.48
C GLY A 82 -9.71 3.70 2.25
N HIS A 83 -9.19 3.12 3.32
CA HIS A 83 -7.96 2.32 3.29
C HIS A 83 -8.06 1.10 2.36
N PHE A 84 -9.21 0.43 2.36
CA PHE A 84 -9.48 -0.71 1.48
C PHE A 84 -10.18 -0.23 0.20
N SER A 85 -9.45 0.53 -0.61
CA SER A 85 -9.97 1.16 -1.82
C SER A 85 -10.53 0.16 -2.83
N GLN A 86 -10.02 -1.06 -2.85
CA GLN A 86 -10.53 -2.14 -3.71
C GLN A 86 -11.96 -2.56 -3.36
N GLU A 87 -12.42 -2.31 -2.14
CA GLU A 87 -13.81 -2.57 -1.75
C GLU A 87 -14.75 -1.43 -2.14
N ASN A 88 -14.24 -0.19 -2.14
CA ASN A 88 -15.04 0.99 -2.45
C ASN A 88 -15.09 1.30 -3.95
N GLN A 89 -13.98 1.11 -4.67
CA GLN A 89 -13.81 1.52 -6.07
C GLN A 89 -13.19 0.42 -6.93
N PRO A 90 -13.74 -0.81 -6.94
CA PRO A 90 -13.14 -1.92 -7.68
C PRO A 90 -13.15 -1.68 -9.20
N GLU A 91 -14.19 -1.08 -9.73
CA GLU A 91 -14.31 -0.81 -11.17
C GLU A 91 -13.31 0.23 -11.64
N LEU A 92 -13.11 1.29 -10.87
CA LEU A 92 -12.12 2.32 -11.18
C LEU A 92 -10.71 1.76 -11.16
N ILE A 93 -10.40 0.93 -10.18
CA ILE A 93 -9.09 0.28 -10.07
C ILE A 93 -8.85 -0.65 -11.26
N ALA A 94 -9.81 -1.50 -11.60
CA ALA A 94 -9.73 -2.40 -12.74
C ALA A 94 -9.55 -1.63 -14.06
N LYS A 95 -10.32 -0.57 -14.27
CA LYS A 95 -10.21 0.30 -15.44
C LYS A 95 -8.84 0.96 -15.53
N THR A 96 -8.29 1.40 -14.42
CA THR A 96 -6.96 2.01 -14.38
C THR A 96 -5.88 1.00 -14.74
N ILE A 97 -5.94 -0.22 -14.22
CA ILE A 97 -5.02 -1.31 -14.56
C ILE A 97 -5.05 -1.59 -16.07
N LEU A 98 -6.23 -1.65 -16.66
CA LEU A 98 -6.39 -1.92 -18.10
C LEU A 98 -5.91 -0.77 -18.99
N SER A 99 -5.73 0.43 -18.44
CA SER A 99 -5.29 1.61 -19.18
C SER A 99 -3.76 1.77 -19.26
N ILE A 100 -3.03 0.99 -18.48
CA ILE A 100 -1.56 1.06 -18.45
C ILE A 100 -0.93 0.34 -19.64
#